data_3268632420b44c1e3cb295d046398d1f
#
_entry.id   3268632420b44c1e3cb295d046398d1f
#
_cell.length_a   1.000
_cell.length_b   1.000
_cell.length_c   1.000
_cell.angle_alpha   90.00
_cell.angle_beta   90.00
_cell.angle_gamma   90.00
#
_symmetry.space_group_name_H-M   'P 1'
#
loop_
_entity.id
_entity.type
_entity.pdbx_description
1 polymer ?
#
loop_
_entity_poly.entity_id
_entity_poly.type
_entity_poly.pdbx_seq_one_letter_code
_entity_poly.pdbx_strand_id
1 'polypeptide(L)'
;MKFVDYNYIATMIGDFSRVPVHIYKNNELIFYYSITHFIKDPISIHQSDILKISDHIGYLLTDNFSCYGIVNSNEYKFVIGPTKQVSSTASNLLELAIQLDIPKEDIDEFIIAMQEIKHIPFENLMQIMCFLNYILNNEKCSLEDIFIDDSLQEHFAKKTSRHGTDHSLSDKLSEQDIIFHSTYDLEENFMNMIRKGDYISISNLLENSPIFKKDVMGSNHLRFFKNSFVAIATLASRAAIQGGMNPDDAFTLIDNYILMCELLDDCNRINNLGRLMVMDFAKRVNQLY
;
A
#
# COMPACT_ATOMS: atom_id res chain seq x y z
N MET A 1 5.61 15.91 -38.07
CA MET A 1 5.65 14.94 -36.96
C MET A 1 6.62 15.50 -35.90
N LYS A 2 6.18 15.84 -34.70
CA LYS A 2 7.14 16.23 -33.64
C LYS A 2 7.93 14.99 -33.27
N PHE A 3 9.24 15.07 -33.30
CA PHE A 3 10.13 14.01 -32.84
C PHE A 3 9.95 13.91 -31.32
N VAL A 4 9.48 12.78 -30.84
CA VAL A 4 9.33 12.50 -29.41
C VAL A 4 10.61 11.81 -28.94
N ASP A 5 11.34 12.44 -28.03
CA ASP A 5 12.53 11.86 -27.42
C ASP A 5 12.13 10.94 -26.27
N TYR A 6 12.05 9.66 -26.53
CA TYR A 6 11.63 8.65 -25.55
C TYR A 6 12.60 8.54 -24.38
N ASN A 7 13.91 8.70 -24.62
CA ASN A 7 14.90 8.62 -23.57
C ASN A 7 14.76 9.80 -22.58
N TYR A 8 14.51 10.99 -23.11
CA TYR A 8 14.27 12.18 -22.29
C TYR A 8 12.99 12.01 -21.43
N ILE A 9 11.90 11.50 -22.02
CA ILE A 9 10.65 11.24 -21.28
C ILE A 9 10.90 10.25 -20.14
N ALA A 10 11.58 9.13 -20.43
CA ALA A 10 11.89 8.12 -19.41
C ALA A 10 12.77 8.67 -18.29
N THR A 11 13.80 9.47 -18.64
CA THR A 11 14.66 10.16 -17.66
C THR A 11 13.82 11.07 -16.76
N MET A 12 12.97 11.92 -17.34
CA MET A 12 12.13 12.85 -16.57
C MET A 12 11.15 12.11 -15.65
N ILE A 13 10.54 11.01 -16.12
CA ILE A 13 9.67 10.19 -15.28
C ILE A 13 10.47 9.59 -14.12
N GLY A 14 11.64 9.03 -14.40
CA GLY A 14 12.51 8.45 -13.37
C GLY A 14 12.98 9.49 -12.35
N ASP A 15 13.33 10.70 -12.78
CA ASP A 15 13.82 11.77 -11.92
C ASP A 15 12.76 12.22 -10.89
N PHE A 16 11.54 12.51 -11.32
CA PHE A 16 10.55 13.01 -10.39
C PHE A 16 9.81 11.90 -9.64
N SER A 17 9.66 10.71 -10.22
CA SER A 17 9.06 9.57 -9.54
C SER A 17 10.02 8.85 -8.61
N ARG A 18 11.33 8.95 -8.85
CA ARG A 18 12.40 8.20 -8.20
C ARG A 18 12.25 6.69 -8.30
N VAL A 19 11.73 6.23 -9.44
CA VAL A 19 11.51 4.84 -9.76
C VAL A 19 12.25 4.51 -11.06
N PRO A 20 12.84 3.30 -11.17
CA PRO A 20 13.47 2.87 -12.42
C PRO A 20 12.50 2.89 -13.60
N VAL A 21 13.00 3.26 -14.77
CA VAL A 21 12.25 3.27 -16.03
C VAL A 21 13.03 2.53 -17.09
N HIS A 22 12.36 1.62 -17.79
CA HIS A 22 12.94 0.80 -18.84
C HIS A 22 12.17 1.04 -20.14
N ILE A 23 12.87 1.09 -21.26
CA ILE A 23 12.28 1.11 -22.59
C ILE A 23 12.75 -0.13 -23.34
N TYR A 24 11.79 -0.93 -23.77
CA TYR A 24 12.02 -2.06 -24.67
C TYR A 24 11.56 -1.71 -26.08
N LYS A 25 12.28 -2.21 -27.08
CA LYS A 25 11.89 -2.18 -28.47
C LYS A 25 11.95 -3.60 -29.03
N ASN A 26 10.84 -4.11 -29.57
CA ASN A 26 10.75 -5.49 -30.02
C ASN A 26 11.23 -6.51 -28.96
N ASN A 27 10.88 -6.27 -27.69
CA ASN A 27 11.28 -7.07 -26.52
C ASN A 27 12.77 -7.00 -26.14
N GLU A 28 13.57 -6.16 -26.78
CA GLU A 28 14.95 -5.89 -26.40
C GLU A 28 15.03 -4.60 -25.59
N LEU A 29 15.75 -4.62 -24.47
CA LEU A 29 16.00 -3.42 -23.64
C LEU A 29 16.92 -2.46 -24.40
N ILE A 30 16.40 -1.27 -24.72
CA ILE A 30 17.18 -0.24 -25.45
C ILE A 30 17.56 0.94 -24.60
N PHE A 31 16.86 1.15 -23.46
CA PHE A 31 17.15 2.25 -22.55
C PHE A 31 16.74 1.85 -21.13
N TYR A 32 17.57 2.23 -20.18
CA TYR A 32 17.34 2.07 -18.74
C TYR A 32 17.77 3.34 -18.00
N TYR A 33 16.92 3.78 -17.09
CA TYR A 33 17.23 4.89 -16.21
C TYR A 33 16.82 4.55 -14.78
N SER A 34 17.72 4.78 -13.84
CA SER A 34 17.45 4.68 -12.40
C SER A 34 18.35 5.67 -11.65
N ILE A 35 17.83 6.28 -10.60
CA ILE A 35 18.61 7.13 -9.69
C ILE A 35 19.53 6.25 -8.84
N THR A 36 19.07 5.06 -8.49
CA THR A 36 19.80 4.08 -7.68
C THR A 36 20.46 3.05 -8.58
N HIS A 37 21.72 2.74 -8.28
CA HIS A 37 22.47 1.70 -9.00
C HIS A 37 22.12 0.32 -8.43
N PHE A 38 21.69 -0.60 -9.32
CA PHE A 38 21.45 -2.00 -8.97
C PHE A 38 22.54 -2.89 -9.54
N ILE A 39 23.09 -3.79 -8.73
CA ILE A 39 24.04 -4.82 -9.16
C ILE A 39 23.37 -5.77 -10.15
N LYS A 40 22.13 -6.15 -9.87
CA LYS A 40 21.20 -6.81 -10.80
C LYS A 40 19.85 -6.11 -10.74
N ASP A 41 19.28 -5.85 -11.90
CA ASP A 41 17.99 -5.18 -11.99
C ASP A 41 16.85 -6.11 -11.52
N PRO A 42 16.04 -5.69 -10.55
CA PRO A 42 14.92 -6.48 -10.03
C PRO A 42 13.89 -6.90 -11.10
N ILE A 43 13.79 -6.15 -12.19
CA ILE A 43 12.87 -6.48 -13.30
C ILE A 43 13.21 -7.83 -13.96
N SER A 44 14.46 -8.28 -13.89
CA SER A 44 14.93 -9.48 -14.58
C SER A 44 14.16 -10.75 -14.20
N ILE A 45 13.65 -10.85 -12.97
CA ILE A 45 12.81 -11.98 -12.52
C ILE A 45 11.46 -11.99 -13.24
N HIS A 46 10.90 -10.81 -13.49
CA HIS A 46 9.54 -10.64 -14.00
C HIS A 46 9.50 -10.23 -15.47
N GLN A 47 10.67 -10.11 -16.11
CA GLN A 47 10.77 -9.61 -17.49
C GLN A 47 9.91 -10.41 -18.47
N SER A 48 9.90 -11.74 -18.35
CA SER A 48 9.11 -12.60 -19.25
C SER A 48 7.60 -12.32 -19.16
N ASP A 49 7.09 -12.01 -17.97
CA ASP A 49 5.67 -11.75 -17.75
C ASP A 49 5.30 -10.32 -18.14
N ILE A 50 6.18 -9.36 -17.86
CA ILE A 50 6.04 -7.97 -18.30
C ILE A 50 5.99 -7.89 -19.83
N LEU A 51 6.84 -8.64 -20.52
CA LEU A 51 6.89 -8.63 -21.98
C LEU A 51 5.65 -9.24 -22.65
N LYS A 52 4.92 -10.15 -21.98
CA LYS A 52 3.65 -10.72 -22.46
C LYS A 52 2.47 -9.76 -22.42
N ILE A 53 2.53 -8.72 -21.58
CA ILE A 53 1.44 -7.74 -21.47
C ILE A 53 1.40 -6.91 -22.76
N SER A 54 0.31 -7.04 -23.53
CA SER A 54 0.13 -6.43 -24.85
C SER A 54 -0.81 -5.23 -24.85
N ASP A 55 -1.59 -5.02 -23.80
CA ASP A 55 -2.53 -3.91 -23.69
C ASP A 55 -1.79 -2.57 -23.72
N HIS A 56 -2.45 -1.51 -24.20
CA HIS A 56 -1.84 -0.17 -24.27
C HIS A 56 -1.37 0.31 -22.88
N ILE A 57 -2.14 0.01 -21.85
CA ILE A 57 -1.77 0.23 -20.44
C ILE A 57 -1.97 -1.08 -19.70
N GLY A 58 -0.94 -1.52 -19.01
CA GLY A 58 -1.00 -2.71 -18.16
C GLY A 58 -0.17 -2.52 -16.88
N TYR A 59 -0.28 -3.44 -15.97
CA TYR A 59 0.57 -3.46 -14.78
C TYR A 59 0.82 -4.90 -14.35
N LEU A 60 1.89 -5.10 -13.59
CA LEU A 60 2.22 -6.36 -12.95
C LEU A 60 2.42 -6.13 -11.45
N LEU A 61 1.66 -6.85 -10.64
CA LEU A 61 1.87 -6.95 -9.20
C LEU A 61 2.64 -8.22 -8.90
N THR A 62 3.73 -8.09 -8.16
CA THR A 62 4.57 -9.22 -7.76
C THR A 62 4.20 -9.73 -6.37
N ASP A 63 4.68 -10.92 -6.04
CA ASP A 63 4.41 -11.55 -4.74
C ASP A 63 4.98 -10.77 -3.54
N ASN A 64 6.01 -9.98 -3.73
CA ASN A 64 6.61 -9.11 -2.72
C ASN A 64 6.01 -7.70 -2.70
N PHE A 65 4.79 -7.50 -3.24
CA PHE A 65 4.08 -6.23 -3.32
C PHE A 65 4.81 -5.12 -4.08
N SER A 66 5.74 -5.48 -4.97
CA SER A 66 6.26 -4.54 -5.96
C SER A 66 5.30 -4.45 -7.14
N CYS A 67 5.17 -3.26 -7.72
CA CYS A 67 4.34 -3.02 -8.88
C CYS A 67 5.18 -2.47 -10.04
N TYR A 68 4.90 -2.97 -11.24
CA TYR A 68 5.43 -2.46 -12.49
C TYR A 68 4.30 -1.91 -13.33
N GLY A 69 4.39 -0.65 -13.74
CA GLY A 69 3.49 -0.04 -14.71
C GLY A 69 4.01 -0.21 -16.13
N ILE A 70 3.15 -0.58 -17.08
CA ILE A 70 3.53 -0.86 -18.45
C ILE A 70 2.69 0.01 -19.40
N VAL A 71 3.34 0.69 -20.34
CA VAL A 71 2.68 1.41 -21.42
C VAL A 71 3.28 0.96 -22.73
N ASN A 72 2.44 0.41 -23.62
CA ASN A 72 2.83 -0.04 -24.95
C ASN A 72 2.49 1.02 -25.99
N SER A 73 3.42 1.25 -26.92
CA SER A 73 3.23 2.15 -28.06
C SER A 73 3.96 1.61 -29.29
N ASN A 74 3.23 1.10 -30.26
CA ASN A 74 3.78 0.44 -31.45
C ASN A 74 4.81 -0.66 -31.07
N GLU A 75 6.07 -0.51 -31.50
CA GLU A 75 7.17 -1.43 -31.20
C GLU A 75 7.86 -1.17 -29.84
N TYR A 76 7.43 -0.13 -29.11
CA TYR A 76 8.03 0.27 -27.82
C TYR A 76 7.16 -0.12 -26.65
N LYS A 77 7.81 -0.52 -25.59
CA LYS A 77 7.20 -0.80 -24.29
C LYS A 77 7.95 -0.04 -23.20
N PHE A 78 7.24 0.82 -22.50
CA PHE A 78 7.75 1.54 -21.33
C PHE A 78 7.36 0.79 -20.07
N VAL A 79 8.31 0.55 -19.19
CA VAL A 79 8.08 -0.11 -17.92
C VAL A 79 8.59 0.79 -16.80
N ILE A 80 7.71 1.13 -15.86
CA ILE A 80 7.98 1.98 -14.70
C ILE A 80 7.94 1.08 -13.47
N GLY A 81 9.05 0.92 -12.80
CA GLY A 81 9.14 0.05 -11.63
C GLY A 81 10.48 -0.67 -11.50
N PRO A 82 10.67 -1.40 -10.36
CA PRO A 82 9.65 -1.68 -9.35
C PRO A 82 9.23 -0.44 -8.54
N THR A 83 7.94 -0.31 -8.23
CA THR A 83 7.45 0.60 -7.20
C THR A 83 7.06 -0.23 -5.98
N LYS A 84 7.24 0.31 -4.77
CA LYS A 84 6.80 -0.36 -3.55
C LYS A 84 5.37 0.06 -3.23
N GLN A 85 4.49 -0.90 -2.99
CA GLN A 85 3.13 -0.65 -2.51
C GLN A 85 3.04 -0.71 -0.98
N VAL A 86 3.94 -1.49 -0.37
CA VAL A 86 4.08 -1.63 1.09
C VAL A 86 5.58 -1.53 1.42
N SER A 87 5.90 -1.07 2.61
CA SER A 87 7.29 -1.06 3.09
C SER A 87 7.83 -2.49 3.07
N SER A 88 8.85 -2.74 2.24
CA SER A 88 9.52 -4.03 2.19
C SER A 88 10.33 -4.23 3.46
N THR A 89 10.25 -5.42 4.05
CA THR A 89 11.09 -5.77 5.18
C THR A 89 12.43 -6.30 4.71
N ALA A 90 13.41 -6.31 5.61
CA ALA A 90 14.73 -6.87 5.32
C ALA A 90 14.66 -8.33 4.86
N SER A 91 13.72 -9.13 5.40
CA SER A 91 13.51 -10.53 5.00
C SER A 91 13.05 -10.66 3.54
N ASN A 92 12.07 -9.84 3.11
CA ASN A 92 11.56 -9.87 1.73
C ASN A 92 12.64 -9.40 0.73
N LEU A 93 13.45 -8.42 1.12
CA LEU A 93 14.55 -7.96 0.27
C LEU A 93 15.68 -8.98 0.18
N LEU A 94 15.94 -9.72 1.26
CA LEU A 94 16.90 -10.83 1.27
C LEU A 94 16.41 -11.98 0.35
N GLU A 95 15.13 -12.33 0.42
CA GLU A 95 14.55 -13.33 -0.47
C GLU A 95 14.66 -12.90 -1.95
N LEU A 96 14.37 -11.65 -2.24
CA LEU A 96 14.53 -11.09 -3.58
C LEU A 96 16.00 -11.13 -4.05
N ALA A 97 16.96 -10.81 -3.17
CA ALA A 97 18.39 -10.89 -3.47
C ALA A 97 18.82 -12.34 -3.79
N ILE A 98 18.28 -13.32 -3.06
CA ILE A 98 18.54 -14.76 -3.32
C ILE A 98 17.94 -15.16 -4.67
N GLN A 99 16.70 -14.76 -4.98
CA GLN A 99 16.06 -15.05 -6.26
C GLN A 99 16.81 -14.45 -7.46
N LEU A 100 17.49 -13.33 -7.23
CA LEU A 100 18.34 -12.65 -8.22
C LEU A 100 19.75 -13.25 -8.30
N ASP A 101 20.09 -14.26 -7.50
CA ASP A 101 21.48 -14.78 -7.37
C ASP A 101 22.49 -13.64 -7.10
N ILE A 102 22.17 -12.73 -6.18
CA ILE A 102 23.11 -11.68 -5.73
C ILE A 102 24.20 -12.35 -4.86
N PRO A 103 25.51 -12.07 -5.11
CA PRO A 103 26.57 -12.56 -4.26
C PRO A 103 26.38 -12.12 -2.80
N LYS A 104 26.77 -12.98 -1.85
CA LYS A 104 26.57 -12.70 -0.40
C LYS A 104 27.22 -11.39 0.05
N GLU A 105 28.34 -11.04 -0.55
CA GLU A 105 29.10 -9.80 -0.28
C GLU A 105 28.36 -8.54 -0.73
N ASP A 106 27.45 -8.65 -1.70
CA ASP A 106 26.74 -7.54 -2.33
C ASP A 106 25.27 -7.40 -1.84
N ILE A 107 24.82 -8.32 -0.97
CA ILE A 107 23.41 -8.33 -0.50
C ILE A 107 23.05 -7.05 0.25
N ASP A 108 23.93 -6.56 1.10
CA ASP A 108 23.68 -5.33 1.88
C ASP A 108 23.56 -4.11 0.96
N GLU A 109 24.44 -4.00 -0.06
CA GLU A 109 24.36 -2.93 -1.05
C GLU A 109 23.06 -3.01 -1.86
N PHE A 110 22.65 -4.21 -2.27
CA PHE A 110 21.38 -4.42 -2.96
C PHE A 110 20.17 -4.02 -2.09
N ILE A 111 20.18 -4.38 -0.81
CA ILE A 111 19.10 -4.02 0.13
C ILE A 111 19.01 -2.51 0.28
N ILE A 112 20.13 -1.81 0.43
CA ILE A 112 20.19 -0.35 0.51
C ILE A 112 19.62 0.27 -0.78
N ALA A 113 20.06 -0.20 -1.95
CA ALA A 113 19.59 0.25 -3.24
C ALA A 113 18.06 0.07 -3.38
N MET A 114 17.55 -1.09 -2.98
CA MET A 114 16.10 -1.35 -2.97
C MET A 114 15.36 -0.44 -1.99
N GLN A 115 15.94 -0.06 -0.86
CA GLN A 115 15.31 0.85 0.11
C GLN A 115 15.23 2.29 -0.38
N GLU A 116 16.14 2.72 -1.27
CA GLU A 116 16.11 4.06 -1.88
C GLU A 116 14.97 4.25 -2.88
N ILE A 117 14.42 3.16 -3.45
CA ILE A 117 13.23 3.25 -4.32
C ILE A 117 12.09 3.83 -3.50
N LYS A 118 11.50 4.92 -4.00
CA LYS A 118 10.37 5.54 -3.34
C LYS A 118 9.11 4.69 -3.42
N HIS A 119 8.39 4.71 -2.32
CA HIS A 119 6.99 4.27 -2.31
C HIS A 119 6.16 5.23 -3.15
N ILE A 120 5.53 4.71 -4.20
CA ILE A 120 4.56 5.44 -5.00
C ILE A 120 3.21 4.73 -4.82
N PRO A 121 2.17 5.44 -4.34
CA PRO A 121 0.83 4.88 -4.29
C PRO A 121 0.40 4.37 -5.67
N PHE A 122 -0.33 3.26 -5.70
CA PHE A 122 -0.77 2.63 -6.95
C PHE A 122 -1.51 3.61 -7.87
N GLU A 123 -2.37 4.45 -7.29
CA GLU A 123 -3.09 5.49 -8.01
C GLU A 123 -2.15 6.48 -8.73
N ASN A 124 -1.06 6.90 -8.08
CA ASN A 124 -0.10 7.81 -8.70
C ASN A 124 0.66 7.14 -9.85
N LEU A 125 1.01 5.85 -9.71
CA LEU A 125 1.60 5.08 -10.79
C LEU A 125 0.65 5.03 -12.00
N MET A 126 -0.64 4.75 -11.76
CA MET A 126 -1.65 4.75 -12.82
C MET A 126 -1.79 6.12 -13.49
N GLN A 127 -1.73 7.21 -12.73
CA GLN A 127 -1.75 8.58 -13.29
C GLN A 127 -0.54 8.84 -14.20
N ILE A 128 0.65 8.38 -13.80
CA ILE A 128 1.86 8.49 -14.64
C ILE A 128 1.67 7.68 -15.93
N MET A 129 1.09 6.50 -15.84
CA MET A 129 0.82 5.66 -17.00
C MET A 129 -0.22 6.27 -17.95
N CYS A 130 -1.31 6.84 -17.44
CA CYS A 130 -2.29 7.59 -18.24
C CYS A 130 -1.64 8.77 -18.98
N PHE A 131 -0.80 9.52 -18.27
CA PHE A 131 -0.06 10.64 -18.85
C PHE A 131 0.90 10.17 -19.93
N LEU A 132 1.65 9.10 -19.68
CA LEU A 132 2.57 8.52 -20.65
C LEU A 132 1.83 7.96 -21.87
N ASN A 133 0.70 7.28 -21.67
CA ASN A 133 -0.14 6.79 -22.77
C ASN A 133 -0.64 7.94 -23.66
N TYR A 134 -1.04 9.06 -23.05
CA TYR A 134 -1.44 10.22 -23.83
C TYR A 134 -0.30 10.80 -24.66
N ILE A 135 0.91 10.86 -24.12
CA ILE A 135 2.09 11.34 -24.85
C ILE A 135 2.46 10.41 -26.02
N LEU A 136 2.43 9.09 -25.77
CA LEU A 136 2.92 8.09 -26.71
C LEU A 136 1.87 7.72 -27.77
N ASN A 137 0.62 7.55 -27.36
CA ASN A 137 -0.46 7.01 -28.19
C ASN A 137 -1.53 8.06 -28.55
N ASN A 138 -1.46 9.28 -27.95
CA ASN A 138 -2.47 10.33 -28.06
C ASN A 138 -3.87 9.87 -27.63
N GLU A 139 -3.92 8.90 -26.69
CA GLU A 139 -5.16 8.33 -26.16
C GLU A 139 -5.35 8.79 -24.72
N LYS A 140 -6.54 9.33 -24.44
CA LYS A 140 -6.95 9.69 -23.07
C LYS A 140 -7.49 8.44 -22.39
N CYS A 141 -6.98 8.16 -21.20
CA CYS A 141 -7.43 7.10 -20.32
C CYS A 141 -7.72 7.69 -18.95
N SER A 142 -8.80 7.24 -18.32
CA SER A 142 -9.11 7.57 -16.92
C SER A 142 -8.63 6.46 -15.99
N LEU A 143 -8.52 6.77 -14.70
CA LEU A 143 -8.19 5.74 -13.70
C LEU A 143 -9.24 4.65 -13.65
N GLU A 144 -10.53 5.01 -13.88
CA GLU A 144 -11.64 4.06 -13.88
C GLU A 144 -11.49 3.01 -14.99
N ASP A 145 -10.96 3.39 -16.15
CA ASP A 145 -10.73 2.48 -17.29
C ASP A 145 -9.68 1.41 -16.97
N ILE A 146 -8.72 1.71 -16.06
CA ILE A 146 -7.65 0.79 -15.66
C ILE A 146 -8.08 -0.12 -14.50
N PHE A 147 -8.94 0.39 -13.58
CA PHE A 147 -9.37 -0.34 -12.38
C PHE A 147 -10.44 -1.43 -12.61
N ILE A 148 -11.03 -1.50 -13.81
CA ILE A 148 -12.12 -2.46 -14.11
C ILE A 148 -11.60 -3.87 -14.44
N ASP A 149 -10.28 -4.08 -14.49
CA ASP A 149 -9.72 -5.39 -14.79
C ASP A 149 -9.90 -6.37 -13.61
N ASP A 150 -10.70 -7.41 -13.81
CA ASP A 150 -10.98 -8.50 -12.85
C ASP A 150 -9.70 -9.23 -12.40
N SER A 151 -8.58 -9.08 -13.13
CA SER A 151 -7.30 -9.72 -12.81
C SER A 151 -6.72 -9.28 -11.47
N LEU A 152 -6.93 -8.02 -11.07
CA LEU A 152 -6.52 -7.52 -9.75
C LEU A 152 -7.28 -8.22 -8.62
N GLN A 153 -8.60 -8.37 -8.76
CA GLN A 153 -9.42 -9.03 -7.76
C GLN A 153 -9.04 -10.51 -7.62
N GLU A 154 -8.77 -11.20 -8.74
CA GLU A 154 -8.29 -12.58 -8.71
C GLU A 154 -6.91 -12.73 -8.10
N HIS A 155 -5.99 -11.79 -8.33
CA HIS A 155 -4.65 -11.83 -7.77
C HIS A 155 -4.69 -11.66 -6.24
N PHE A 156 -5.46 -10.71 -5.73
CA PHE A 156 -5.67 -10.54 -4.29
C PHE A 156 -6.40 -11.75 -3.67
N ALA A 157 -7.42 -12.29 -4.34
CA ALA A 157 -8.17 -13.46 -3.85
C ALA A 157 -7.30 -14.73 -3.77
N LYS A 158 -6.46 -15.00 -4.77
CA LYS A 158 -5.52 -16.15 -4.78
C LYS A 158 -4.46 -16.03 -3.68
N LYS A 159 -4.02 -14.82 -3.36
CA LYS A 159 -3.00 -14.58 -2.33
C LYS A 159 -3.55 -14.73 -0.91
N THR A 160 -4.77 -14.24 -0.67
CA THR A 160 -5.47 -14.43 0.61
C THR A 160 -5.72 -15.91 0.91
N SER A 161 -5.97 -16.73 -0.13
CA SER A 161 -6.19 -18.17 0.02
C SER A 161 -4.88 -18.95 0.32
N ARG A 162 -3.70 -18.47 -0.12
CA ARG A 162 -2.42 -19.14 0.13
C ARG A 162 -1.89 -18.90 1.55
N HIS A 163 -2.24 -17.79 2.19
CA HIS A 163 -1.86 -17.51 3.58
C HIS A 163 -2.68 -18.30 4.62
N GLY A 164 -3.76 -18.98 4.18
CA GLY A 164 -4.64 -19.77 5.07
C GLY A 164 -4.30 -21.25 5.23
N THR A 165 -3.32 -21.80 4.52
CA THR A 165 -3.11 -23.26 4.47
C THR A 165 -1.71 -23.80 4.79
N ASP A 166 -0.70 -22.97 5.05
CA ASP A 166 0.62 -23.46 5.45
C ASP A 166 0.93 -23.21 6.94
N HIS A 167 0.22 -23.95 7.81
CA HIS A 167 0.56 -24.08 9.23
C HIS A 167 1.54 -25.23 9.53
N SER A 168 2.43 -25.58 8.63
CA SER A 168 3.40 -26.64 8.89
C SER A 168 4.82 -26.32 8.44
N LEU A 169 5.39 -25.26 8.98
CA LEU A 169 6.84 -25.08 9.13
C LEU A 169 7.09 -24.09 10.29
N SER A 170 6.84 -24.60 11.50
CA SER A 170 7.36 -23.99 12.71
C SER A 170 8.87 -24.16 12.71
N ASP A 171 9.58 -23.06 12.76
CA ASP A 171 10.83 -22.81 13.49
C ASP A 171 11.73 -21.73 12.86
N LYS A 172 11.14 -20.67 12.33
CA LYS A 172 11.80 -19.34 12.25
C LYS A 172 10.73 -18.28 12.11
N LEU A 173 10.13 -17.89 13.23
CA LEU A 173 9.33 -16.67 13.31
C LEU A 173 10.22 -15.50 12.89
N SER A 174 9.99 -14.94 11.70
CA SER A 174 10.65 -13.72 11.27
C SER A 174 10.10 -12.54 12.10
N GLU A 175 10.89 -11.50 12.29
CA GLU A 175 10.43 -10.27 12.97
C GLU A 175 9.14 -9.69 12.36
N GLN A 176 8.81 -10.08 11.13
CA GLN A 176 7.58 -9.66 10.42
C GLN A 176 6.35 -10.41 10.87
N ASP A 177 6.45 -11.72 11.07
CA ASP A 177 5.33 -12.50 11.63
C ASP A 177 4.98 -11.98 13.02
N ILE A 178 5.99 -11.53 13.78
CA ILE A 178 5.81 -10.86 15.07
C ILE A 178 5.09 -9.52 14.91
N ILE A 179 5.40 -8.71 13.88
CA ILE A 179 4.77 -7.41 13.65
C ILE A 179 3.30 -7.57 13.19
N PHE A 180 3.00 -8.52 12.30
CA PHE A 180 1.63 -8.78 11.86
C PHE A 180 0.77 -9.38 12.98
N HIS A 181 1.29 -10.35 13.71
CA HIS A 181 0.61 -10.89 14.89
C HIS A 181 0.46 -9.81 15.98
N SER A 182 1.49 -8.99 16.22
CA SER A 182 1.40 -7.90 17.20
C SER A 182 0.38 -6.83 16.80
N THR A 183 0.14 -6.58 15.51
CA THR A 183 -0.86 -5.61 15.06
C THR A 183 -2.28 -6.15 15.27
N TYR A 184 -2.53 -7.41 14.97
CA TYR A 184 -3.81 -8.06 15.24
C TYR A 184 -4.08 -8.19 16.76
N ASP A 185 -3.09 -8.61 17.53
CA ASP A 185 -3.18 -8.70 18.98
C ASP A 185 -3.43 -7.33 19.63
N LEU A 186 -2.80 -6.27 19.10
CA LEU A 186 -3.05 -4.89 19.54
C LEU A 186 -4.48 -4.45 19.22
N GLU A 187 -4.99 -4.78 18.02
CA GLU A 187 -6.36 -4.50 17.63
C GLU A 187 -7.34 -5.25 18.54
N GLU A 188 -7.12 -6.54 18.76
CA GLU A 188 -7.98 -7.35 19.62
C GLU A 188 -7.96 -6.86 21.07
N ASN A 189 -6.78 -6.52 21.60
CA ASN A 189 -6.66 -5.91 22.93
C ASN A 189 -7.41 -4.58 23.03
N PHE A 190 -7.31 -3.75 21.99
CA PHE A 190 -8.02 -2.48 21.92
C PHE A 190 -9.55 -2.67 21.91
N MET A 191 -10.04 -3.62 21.08
CA MET A 191 -11.47 -3.98 21.05
C MET A 191 -11.94 -4.58 22.38
N ASN A 192 -11.09 -5.36 23.06
CA ASN A 192 -11.39 -5.91 24.38
C ASN A 192 -11.50 -4.82 25.47
N MET A 193 -10.67 -3.76 25.39
CA MET A 193 -10.79 -2.61 26.29
C MET A 193 -12.13 -1.88 26.10
N ILE A 194 -12.56 -1.67 24.85
CA ILE A 194 -13.88 -1.07 24.55
C ILE A 194 -15.00 -1.96 25.07
N ARG A 195 -14.94 -3.27 24.81
CA ARG A 195 -15.94 -4.25 25.27
C ARG A 195 -16.11 -4.28 26.78
N LYS A 196 -15.03 -4.03 27.52
CA LYS A 196 -15.01 -3.98 28.99
C LYS A 196 -15.30 -2.59 29.55
N GLY A 197 -15.42 -1.58 28.70
CA GLY A 197 -15.57 -0.19 29.14
C GLY A 197 -14.32 0.38 29.83
N ASP A 198 -13.13 -0.19 29.59
CA ASP A 198 -11.86 0.25 30.19
C ASP A 198 -11.28 1.46 29.45
N TYR A 199 -11.96 2.60 29.62
CA TYR A 199 -11.56 3.85 29.00
C TYR A 199 -10.24 4.41 29.57
N ILE A 200 -9.82 4.00 30.77
CA ILE A 200 -8.56 4.43 31.38
C ILE A 200 -7.37 3.82 30.63
N SER A 201 -7.41 2.50 30.42
CA SER A 201 -6.37 1.81 29.65
C SER A 201 -6.32 2.29 28.20
N ILE A 202 -7.48 2.59 27.59
CA ILE A 202 -7.55 3.19 26.26
C ILE A 202 -6.88 4.55 26.22
N SER A 203 -7.15 5.44 27.20
CA SER A 203 -6.50 6.76 27.29
C SER A 203 -4.98 6.63 27.34
N ASN A 204 -4.48 5.76 28.20
CA ASN A 204 -3.05 5.50 28.37
C ASN A 204 -2.41 4.96 27.05
N LEU A 205 -3.10 4.06 26.37
CA LEU A 205 -2.64 3.50 25.09
C LEU A 205 -2.58 4.58 24.01
N LEU A 206 -3.61 5.41 23.89
CA LEU A 206 -3.68 6.51 22.91
C LEU A 206 -2.60 7.58 23.15
N GLU A 207 -2.22 7.86 24.41
CA GLU A 207 -1.18 8.83 24.74
C GLU A 207 0.23 8.30 24.46
N ASN A 208 0.47 7.01 24.68
CA ASN A 208 1.79 6.40 24.61
C ASN A 208 2.11 5.75 23.26
N SER A 209 1.12 5.51 22.40
CA SER A 209 1.33 4.85 21.10
C SER A 209 1.95 5.79 20.07
N PRO A 210 3.09 5.42 19.44
CA PRO A 210 3.69 6.19 18.37
C PRO A 210 2.85 6.22 17.09
N ILE A 211 1.89 5.27 16.94
CA ILE A 211 1.01 5.15 15.76
C ILE A 211 0.11 6.39 15.62
N PHE A 212 -0.30 6.98 16.75
CA PHE A 212 -1.16 8.17 16.82
C PHE A 212 -0.41 9.50 16.88
N LYS A 213 0.95 9.47 16.88
CA LYS A 213 1.81 10.67 17.02
C LYS A 213 2.44 11.15 15.70
N LYS A 214 2.22 10.50 14.57
CA LYS A 214 2.82 10.90 13.29
C LYS A 214 2.05 12.07 12.68
N ASP A 215 2.70 13.23 12.65
CA ASP A 215 2.34 14.33 11.74
C ASP A 215 2.59 13.86 10.30
N VAL A 216 1.52 13.59 9.55
CA VAL A 216 1.60 13.14 8.16
C VAL A 216 1.08 14.25 7.27
N MET A 217 1.96 14.87 6.51
CA MET A 217 1.62 15.92 5.55
C MET A 217 1.44 15.35 4.13
N GLY A 218 0.27 15.63 3.51
CA GLY A 218 0.00 15.39 2.08
C GLY A 218 -1.46 15.07 1.76
N SER A 219 -1.95 15.47 0.58
CA SER A 219 -3.36 15.36 0.17
C SER A 219 -3.89 13.92 0.03
N ASN A 220 -3.03 12.95 -0.27
CA ASN A 220 -3.42 11.52 -0.34
C ASN A 220 -3.63 10.89 1.05
N HIS A 221 -3.22 11.57 2.11
CA HIS A 221 -3.38 11.09 3.48
C HIS A 221 -4.79 11.33 4.02
N LEU A 222 -5.50 12.37 3.57
CA LEU A 222 -6.85 12.68 4.06
C LEU A 222 -7.81 11.51 3.82
N ARG A 223 -7.83 10.96 2.59
CA ARG A 223 -8.65 9.80 2.24
C ARG A 223 -8.27 8.55 3.05
N PHE A 224 -6.97 8.32 3.24
CA PHE A 224 -6.49 7.22 4.08
C PHE A 224 -6.98 7.38 5.53
N PHE A 225 -6.88 8.58 6.12
CA PHE A 225 -7.36 8.85 7.48
C PHE A 225 -8.88 8.68 7.59
N LYS A 226 -9.67 9.15 6.61
CA LYS A 226 -11.13 8.93 6.57
C LYS A 226 -11.48 7.44 6.47
N ASN A 227 -10.83 6.69 5.58
CA ASN A 227 -11.05 5.25 5.45
C ASN A 227 -10.68 4.49 6.74
N SER A 228 -9.54 4.82 7.36
CA SER A 228 -9.11 4.24 8.62
C SER A 228 -10.07 4.58 9.75
N PHE A 229 -10.60 5.81 9.79
CA PHE A 229 -11.60 6.23 10.74
C PHE A 229 -12.86 5.38 10.64
N VAL A 230 -13.39 5.17 9.42
CA VAL A 230 -14.60 4.34 9.20
C VAL A 230 -14.36 2.89 9.63
N ALA A 231 -13.17 2.33 9.33
CA ALA A 231 -12.81 0.98 9.77
C ALA A 231 -12.78 0.87 11.31
N ILE A 232 -12.09 1.80 11.98
CA ILE A 232 -12.02 1.84 13.46
C ILE A 232 -13.41 2.06 14.06
N ALA A 233 -14.22 2.95 13.49
CA ALA A 233 -15.58 3.22 13.93
C ALA A 233 -16.45 1.96 13.89
N THR A 234 -16.36 1.19 12.80
CA THR A 234 -17.06 -0.07 12.63
C THR A 234 -16.67 -1.09 13.70
N LEU A 235 -15.37 -1.28 13.92
CA LEU A 235 -14.86 -2.23 14.92
C LEU A 235 -15.25 -1.79 16.34
N ALA A 236 -15.10 -0.50 16.67
CA ALA A 236 -15.44 0.04 17.99
C ALA A 236 -16.91 -0.12 18.33
N SER A 237 -17.82 0.16 17.36
CA SER A 237 -19.26 -0.03 17.57
C SER A 237 -19.62 -1.50 17.84
N ARG A 238 -18.99 -2.45 17.10
CA ARG A 238 -19.21 -3.89 17.33
C ARG A 238 -18.68 -4.33 18.71
N ALA A 239 -17.52 -3.83 19.14
CA ALA A 239 -16.99 -4.10 20.46
C ALA A 239 -17.89 -3.55 21.57
N ALA A 240 -18.45 -2.34 21.39
CA ALA A 240 -19.38 -1.73 22.35
C ALA A 240 -20.69 -2.51 22.46
N ILE A 241 -21.27 -2.99 21.33
CA ILE A 241 -22.45 -3.87 21.32
C ILE A 241 -22.16 -5.17 22.08
N GLN A 242 -21.00 -5.78 21.84
CA GLN A 242 -20.56 -6.96 22.59
C GLN A 242 -20.35 -6.69 24.07
N GLY A 243 -20.03 -5.44 24.44
CA GLY A 243 -19.95 -4.95 25.83
C GLY A 243 -21.31 -4.57 26.43
N GLY A 244 -22.44 -4.86 25.75
CA GLY A 244 -23.79 -4.64 26.29
C GLY A 244 -24.46 -3.34 25.83
N MET A 245 -23.82 -2.53 25.00
CA MET A 245 -24.47 -1.33 24.42
C MET A 245 -25.60 -1.72 23.48
N ASN A 246 -26.72 -0.98 23.53
CA ASN A 246 -27.83 -1.20 22.60
C ASN A 246 -27.37 -1.01 21.16
N PRO A 247 -27.68 -1.94 20.21
CA PRO A 247 -27.27 -1.83 18.82
C PRO A 247 -27.73 -0.53 18.13
N ASP A 248 -29.00 -0.11 18.36
CA ASP A 248 -29.53 1.09 17.71
C ASP A 248 -28.80 2.37 18.19
N ASP A 249 -28.45 2.43 19.48
CA ASP A 249 -27.66 3.52 20.05
C ASP A 249 -26.24 3.52 19.48
N ALA A 250 -25.62 2.33 19.34
CA ALA A 250 -24.29 2.19 18.79
C ALA A 250 -24.23 2.60 17.32
N PHE A 251 -25.24 2.23 16.51
CA PHE A 251 -25.34 2.63 15.10
C PHE A 251 -25.61 4.12 14.94
N THR A 252 -26.51 4.68 15.74
CA THR A 252 -26.76 6.13 15.74
C THR A 252 -25.48 6.92 16.06
N LEU A 253 -24.72 6.43 17.05
CA LEU A 253 -23.48 7.06 17.48
C LEU A 253 -22.40 7.02 16.36
N ILE A 254 -22.22 5.86 15.72
CA ILE A 254 -21.23 5.72 14.63
C ILE A 254 -21.61 6.59 13.43
N ASP A 255 -22.88 6.66 13.05
CA ASP A 255 -23.34 7.48 11.93
C ASP A 255 -23.04 8.98 12.17
N ASN A 256 -23.28 9.46 13.38
CA ASN A 256 -22.94 10.83 13.77
C ASN A 256 -21.43 11.09 13.68
N TYR A 257 -20.59 10.17 14.15
CA TYR A 257 -19.14 10.33 14.06
C TYR A 257 -18.61 10.26 12.62
N ILE A 258 -19.19 9.40 11.77
CA ILE A 258 -18.83 9.34 10.34
C ILE A 258 -19.21 10.64 9.64
N LEU A 259 -20.40 11.19 9.88
CA LEU A 259 -20.83 12.48 9.33
C LEU A 259 -19.89 13.61 9.76
N MET A 260 -19.47 13.65 11.04
CA MET A 260 -18.46 14.62 11.51
C MET A 260 -17.12 14.43 10.79
N CYS A 261 -16.65 13.19 10.61
CA CYS A 261 -15.41 12.88 9.90
C CYS A 261 -15.43 13.36 8.45
N GLU A 262 -16.57 13.19 7.74
CA GLU A 262 -16.71 13.64 6.36
C GLU A 262 -16.55 15.15 6.19
N LEU A 263 -16.94 15.93 7.19
CA LEU A 263 -16.82 17.40 7.20
C LEU A 263 -15.40 17.90 7.47
N LEU A 264 -14.50 17.02 7.92
CA LEU A 264 -13.12 17.38 8.24
C LEU A 264 -12.22 17.28 6.99
N ASP A 265 -11.32 18.24 6.86
CA ASP A 265 -10.31 18.38 5.81
C ASP A 265 -8.86 18.30 6.34
N ASP A 266 -8.70 18.01 7.63
CA ASP A 266 -7.42 17.95 8.33
C ASP A 266 -7.22 16.58 9.02
N CYS A 267 -6.08 15.94 8.73
CA CYS A 267 -5.75 14.61 9.26
C CYS A 267 -5.65 14.57 10.79
N ASN A 268 -5.12 15.63 11.41
CA ASN A 268 -4.99 15.69 12.87
C ASN A 268 -6.36 15.82 13.53
N ARG A 269 -7.27 16.58 12.92
CA ARG A 269 -8.66 16.67 13.38
C ARG A 269 -9.39 15.35 13.27
N ILE A 270 -9.21 14.61 12.17
CA ILE A 270 -9.78 13.26 12.00
C ILE A 270 -9.22 12.30 13.06
N ASN A 271 -7.91 12.35 13.31
CA ASN A 271 -7.28 11.51 14.34
C ASN A 271 -7.84 11.84 15.73
N ASN A 272 -7.96 13.11 16.09
CA ASN A 272 -8.54 13.54 17.36
C ASN A 272 -10.01 13.12 17.48
N LEU A 273 -10.80 13.24 16.41
CA LEU A 273 -12.18 12.77 16.38
C LEU A 273 -12.25 11.25 16.60
N GLY A 274 -11.35 10.47 16.02
CA GLY A 274 -11.26 9.02 16.23
C GLY A 274 -10.96 8.66 17.70
N ARG A 275 -10.04 9.40 18.32
CA ARG A 275 -9.75 9.24 19.77
C ARG A 275 -10.98 9.53 20.64
N LEU A 276 -11.69 10.62 20.34
CA LEU A 276 -12.92 10.98 21.05
C LEU A 276 -14.00 9.93 20.90
N MET A 277 -14.22 9.43 19.69
CA MET A 277 -15.19 8.39 19.37
C MET A 277 -14.94 7.11 20.18
N VAL A 278 -13.72 6.62 20.16
CA VAL A 278 -13.35 5.38 20.88
C VAL A 278 -13.54 5.54 22.38
N MET A 279 -13.14 6.69 22.92
CA MET A 279 -13.35 7.02 24.34
C MET A 279 -14.83 7.11 24.70
N ASP A 280 -15.68 7.65 23.79
CA ASP A 280 -17.12 7.75 24.01
C ASP A 280 -17.77 6.37 24.06
N PHE A 281 -17.44 5.47 23.11
CA PHE A 281 -17.92 4.09 23.12
C PHE A 281 -17.54 3.37 24.44
N ALA A 282 -16.26 3.45 24.84
CA ALA A 282 -15.80 2.79 26.05
C ALA A 282 -16.46 3.34 27.33
N LYS A 283 -16.64 4.66 27.42
CA LYS A 283 -17.33 5.29 28.57
C LYS A 283 -18.81 4.86 28.64
N ARG A 284 -19.51 4.79 27.51
CA ARG A 284 -20.90 4.32 27.48
C ARG A 284 -21.03 2.87 27.91
N VAL A 285 -20.12 2.00 27.47
CA VAL A 285 -20.08 0.62 27.94
C VAL A 285 -19.80 0.57 29.45
N ASN A 286 -18.85 1.36 29.95
CA ASN A 286 -18.55 1.44 31.40
C ASN A 286 -19.76 1.85 32.25
N GLN A 287 -20.63 2.71 31.72
CA GLN A 287 -21.84 3.17 32.44
C GLN A 287 -22.94 2.11 32.54
N LEU A 288 -22.80 0.98 31.83
CA LEU A 288 -23.76 -0.12 31.88
C LEU A 288 -23.50 -1.09 33.04
N TYR A 289 -22.32 -1.00 33.64
CA TYR A 289 -21.87 -1.81 34.78
C TYR A 289 -21.69 -0.98 36.04
#